data_74f361e9a5383ea0981263207ebcc39a
#
_entry.id   74f361e9a5383ea0981263207ebcc39a
#
_cell.length_a   1.000
_cell.length_b   1.000
_cell.length_c   1.000
_cell.angle_alpha   90.00
_cell.angle_beta   90.00
_cell.angle_gamma   90.00
#
_symmetry.space_group_name_H-M   'P 1'
#
loop_
_entity.id
_entity.type
_entity.pdbx_description
1 polymer ?
#
loop_
_entity_poly.entity_id
_entity_poly.type
_entity_poly.pdbx_seq_one_letter_code
_entity_poly.pdbx_strand_id
1 'polypeptide(L)'
;MARFANSLLRCMRSSTPSTTLKPRRVLPFASYTPVRTIRSASAIAQDPHTSSNTASPPPTSSTIRLQETNPHHHQSTEATTIDNLIAELPLVQSLRRDPSYTESRPHRAMNPTHRPSHFVAGTLSGANKITVPPFMWSATLRSPDSGRPQTRIVSVFHIGAQLCGHPGFVHGGLLTVMFDEAFARCVATSFPSGLGMTANLNVDFRKPAVPERLYVLQAETVKVEGRKAWVEGSLTSLPRRGEDGEPVVVAEARALFVEPKFADSMVSLYRQ
;
A
#
# COMPACT_ATOMS: atom_id res chain seq x y z
N MET A 1 23.50 -9.91 8.84
CA MET A 1 22.43 -9.09 9.45
C MET A 1 22.74 -7.58 9.45
N ALA A 2 23.96 -7.13 9.73
CA ALA A 2 24.33 -5.70 9.73
C ALA A 2 24.24 -4.97 8.36
N ARG A 3 24.36 -5.69 7.25
CA ARG A 3 24.32 -5.10 5.90
C ARG A 3 22.93 -4.67 5.43
N PHE A 4 21.86 -5.35 5.86
CA PHE A 4 20.47 -5.01 5.49
C PHE A 4 20.01 -3.67 6.08
N ALA A 5 20.29 -3.46 7.37
CA ALA A 5 19.95 -2.20 8.04
C ALA A 5 20.67 -1.00 7.38
N ASN A 6 21.92 -1.21 6.95
CA ASN A 6 22.72 -0.15 6.35
C ASN A 6 22.24 0.25 4.93
N SER A 7 21.68 -0.66 4.12
CA SER A 7 21.20 -0.31 2.79
C SER A 7 19.93 0.57 2.85
N LEU A 8 18.98 0.23 3.68
CA LEU A 8 17.76 1.02 3.86
C LEU A 8 18.03 2.33 4.64
N LEU A 9 18.95 2.29 5.63
CA LEU A 9 19.39 3.48 6.35
C LEU A 9 20.26 4.42 5.48
N ARG A 10 21.01 3.90 4.51
CA ARG A 10 21.72 4.74 3.53
C ARG A 10 20.77 5.55 2.66
N CYS A 11 19.65 4.95 2.26
CA CYS A 11 18.60 5.69 1.54
C CYS A 11 18.00 6.83 2.39
N MET A 12 17.98 6.68 3.73
CA MET A 12 17.50 7.70 4.66
C MET A 12 18.56 8.77 5.02
N ARG A 13 19.88 8.44 4.95
CA ARG A 13 20.95 9.38 5.34
C ARG A 13 21.54 10.18 4.19
N SER A 14 21.26 9.85 2.92
CA SER A 14 21.85 10.53 1.75
C SER A 14 21.21 11.88 1.41
N SER A 15 20.36 12.42 2.25
CA SER A 15 19.80 13.77 2.10
C SER A 15 20.41 14.79 3.07
N THR A 16 21.75 14.83 3.20
CA THR A 16 22.41 16.03 3.67
C THR A 16 22.52 17.02 2.52
N PRO A 17 22.14 18.29 2.69
CA PRO A 17 22.20 19.28 1.65
C PRO A 17 23.61 19.82 1.53
N SER A 18 24.40 19.30 0.64
CA SER A 18 25.60 19.98 0.14
C SER A 18 25.97 19.43 -1.21
N THR A 19 25.43 20.00 -2.24
CA THR A 19 26.09 20.27 -3.53
C THR A 19 25.03 20.85 -4.47
N THR A 20 25.31 22.02 -5.01
CA THR A 20 24.58 22.74 -6.05
C THR A 20 24.14 21.82 -7.19
N LEU A 21 22.90 21.35 -7.17
CA LEU A 21 22.30 20.65 -8.28
C LEU A 21 21.81 21.69 -9.30
N LYS A 22 22.39 21.64 -10.50
CA LYS A 22 21.86 22.36 -11.67
C LYS A 22 20.38 22.02 -11.85
N PRO A 23 19.51 23.00 -12.19
CA PRO A 23 18.08 22.74 -12.38
C PRO A 23 17.88 21.75 -13.53
N ARG A 24 17.29 20.60 -13.23
CA ARG A 24 16.80 19.66 -14.24
C ARG A 24 15.71 20.34 -15.04
N ARG A 25 15.89 20.46 -16.35
CA ARG A 25 14.88 20.96 -17.30
C ARG A 25 13.55 20.23 -17.03
N VAL A 26 12.56 20.97 -16.56
CA VAL A 26 11.16 20.54 -16.56
C VAL A 26 10.72 20.49 -18.01
N LEU A 27 10.44 19.30 -18.51
CA LEU A 27 9.83 19.14 -19.82
C LEU A 27 8.37 19.68 -19.74
N PRO A 28 7.93 20.46 -20.74
CA PRO A 28 6.56 20.96 -20.74
C PRO A 28 5.56 19.80 -20.86
N PHE A 29 4.45 19.90 -20.15
CA PHE A 29 3.32 19.00 -20.25
C PHE A 29 2.89 18.90 -21.73
N ALA A 30 2.97 17.70 -22.29
CA ALA A 30 2.40 17.41 -23.59
C ALA A 30 0.88 17.61 -23.51
N SER A 31 0.35 18.43 -24.42
CA SER A 31 -1.07 18.69 -24.58
C SER A 31 -1.83 17.38 -24.84
N TYR A 32 -2.82 17.11 -23.99
CA TYR A 32 -3.69 15.95 -24.07
C TYR A 32 -4.62 16.09 -25.29
N THR A 33 -4.43 15.28 -26.30
CA THR A 33 -5.41 15.10 -27.39
C THR A 33 -6.44 14.08 -26.95
N PRO A 34 -7.76 14.35 -27.03
CA PRO A 34 -8.78 13.40 -26.62
C PRO A 34 -8.82 12.20 -27.58
N VAL A 35 -8.73 11.00 -27.03
CA VAL A 35 -8.89 9.74 -27.75
C VAL A 35 -10.34 9.61 -28.22
N ARG A 36 -10.49 9.39 -29.52
CA ARG A 36 -11.75 9.16 -30.21
C ARG A 36 -12.46 7.93 -29.65
N THR A 37 -13.72 8.10 -29.24
CA THR A 37 -14.59 7.03 -28.74
C THR A 37 -14.77 5.93 -29.80
N ILE A 38 -14.30 4.73 -29.49
CA ILE A 38 -14.57 3.54 -30.28
C ILE A 38 -15.93 2.98 -29.80
N ARG A 39 -16.92 3.00 -30.68
CA ARG A 39 -18.20 2.31 -30.46
C ARG A 39 -17.98 0.81 -30.58
N SER A 40 -18.18 0.05 -29.49
CA SER A 40 -18.25 -1.41 -29.55
C SER A 40 -19.58 -1.84 -30.13
N ALA A 41 -19.53 -2.60 -31.20
CA ALA A 41 -20.67 -3.34 -31.71
C ALA A 41 -20.78 -4.67 -30.94
N SER A 42 -21.90 -4.88 -30.26
CA SER A 42 -22.24 -6.15 -29.61
C SER A 42 -22.80 -7.09 -30.67
N ALA A 43 -22.12 -8.20 -30.91
CA ALA A 43 -22.70 -9.33 -31.65
C ALA A 43 -23.09 -10.41 -30.64
N ILE A 44 -24.38 -10.65 -30.50
CA ILE A 44 -24.97 -11.77 -29.76
C ILE A 44 -24.99 -12.96 -30.74
N ALA A 45 -24.26 -14.01 -30.41
CA ALA A 45 -24.42 -15.32 -31.02
C ALA A 45 -25.15 -16.23 -30.02
N GLN A 46 -26.34 -16.66 -30.41
CA GLN A 46 -27.09 -17.75 -29.75
C GLN A 46 -26.71 -19.04 -30.45
N ASP A 47 -26.37 -20.08 -29.67
CA ASP A 47 -26.42 -21.47 -30.16
C ASP A 47 -27.23 -22.33 -29.19
N PRO A 48 -28.19 -23.14 -29.75
CA PRO A 48 -28.99 -24.07 -28.98
C PRO A 48 -28.48 -25.50 -29.19
N HIS A 49 -28.14 -26.25 -28.16
CA HIS A 49 -28.23 -27.70 -28.20
C HIS A 49 -28.49 -28.28 -26.79
N THR A 50 -29.73 -28.74 -26.65
CA THR A 50 -30.24 -29.70 -25.70
C THR A 50 -29.57 -31.07 -25.89
N SER A 51 -29.07 -31.70 -24.84
CA SER A 51 -28.93 -33.14 -24.74
C SER A 51 -29.09 -33.59 -23.31
N SER A 52 -30.14 -34.32 -23.06
CA SER A 52 -30.44 -35.11 -21.85
C SER A 52 -29.47 -36.27 -21.72
N ASN A 53 -28.88 -36.46 -20.56
CA ASN A 53 -28.37 -37.78 -20.16
C ASN A 53 -28.56 -37.97 -18.65
N THR A 54 -29.41 -38.92 -18.34
CA THR A 54 -29.64 -39.56 -17.06
C THR A 54 -28.35 -40.32 -16.61
N ALA A 55 -27.86 -40.02 -15.42
CA ALA A 55 -26.82 -40.80 -14.78
C ALA A 55 -27.26 -41.22 -13.39
N SER A 56 -27.08 -42.50 -13.11
CA SER A 56 -27.37 -43.22 -11.87
C SER A 56 -26.50 -42.77 -10.69
N PRO A 57 -26.93 -42.98 -9.43
CA PRO A 57 -26.16 -42.54 -8.25
C PRO A 57 -24.96 -43.48 -7.98
N PRO A 58 -23.85 -42.91 -7.48
CA PRO A 58 -22.69 -43.71 -7.04
C PRO A 58 -22.90 -44.27 -5.64
N PRO A 59 -22.13 -45.32 -5.25
CA PRO A 59 -22.30 -46.06 -4.03
C PRO A 59 -21.75 -45.32 -2.80
N THR A 60 -22.39 -45.51 -1.69
CA THR A 60 -21.99 -45.14 -0.33
C THR A 60 -20.65 -45.74 0.04
N SER A 61 -19.69 -44.90 0.46
CA SER A 61 -18.48 -45.39 1.10
C SER A 61 -17.86 -44.36 2.06
N SER A 62 -17.70 -44.84 3.28
CA SER A 62 -16.69 -44.50 4.31
C SER A 62 -16.49 -43.01 4.67
N THR A 63 -17.02 -42.72 5.84
CA THR A 63 -16.76 -41.51 6.66
C THR A 63 -15.26 -41.43 7.02
N ILE A 64 -14.52 -40.64 6.25
CA ILE A 64 -13.24 -40.10 6.71
C ILE A 64 -13.57 -38.88 7.55
N ARG A 65 -13.40 -38.99 8.85
CA ARG A 65 -13.50 -37.88 9.82
C ARG A 65 -12.33 -36.93 9.54
N LEU A 66 -12.56 -35.96 8.66
CA LEU A 66 -11.68 -34.79 8.55
C LEU A 66 -11.81 -34.03 9.87
N GLN A 67 -10.72 -33.93 10.62
CA GLN A 67 -10.63 -33.02 11.75
C GLN A 67 -10.87 -31.61 11.20
N GLU A 68 -12.01 -31.02 11.54
CA GLU A 68 -12.28 -29.60 11.31
C GLU A 68 -11.28 -28.77 12.12
N THR A 69 -10.18 -28.40 11.48
CA THR A 69 -9.27 -27.40 12.03
C THR A 69 -10.01 -26.06 11.99
N ASN A 70 -10.25 -25.51 13.16
CA ASN A 70 -10.99 -24.26 13.33
C ASN A 70 -10.32 -23.12 12.56
N PRO A 71 -10.92 -22.58 11.49
CA PRO A 71 -10.27 -21.60 10.60
C PRO A 71 -9.89 -20.30 11.32
N HIS A 72 -10.59 -19.95 12.41
CA HIS A 72 -10.28 -18.79 13.23
C HIS A 72 -8.96 -18.91 14.01
N HIS A 73 -8.57 -20.12 14.38
CA HIS A 73 -7.31 -20.34 15.13
C HIS A 73 -6.08 -20.19 14.21
N HIS A 74 -6.14 -20.64 12.97
CA HIS A 74 -5.07 -20.48 11.99
C HIS A 74 -4.86 -19.00 11.61
N GLN A 75 -5.92 -18.21 11.43
CA GLN A 75 -5.83 -16.80 11.11
C GLN A 75 -5.15 -15.98 12.22
N SER A 76 -5.42 -16.29 13.49
CA SER A 76 -4.78 -15.60 14.61
C SER A 76 -3.28 -15.91 14.69
N THR A 77 -2.88 -17.14 14.38
CA THR A 77 -1.48 -17.58 14.43
C THR A 77 -0.65 -16.94 13.32
N GLU A 78 -1.16 -16.91 12.08
CA GLU A 78 -0.50 -16.26 10.94
C GLU A 78 -0.30 -14.76 11.20
N ALA A 79 -1.35 -14.05 11.62
CA ALA A 79 -1.28 -12.63 11.92
C ALA A 79 -0.26 -12.32 13.02
N THR A 80 -0.22 -13.14 14.08
CA THR A 80 0.76 -12.99 15.16
C THR A 80 2.19 -13.22 14.65
N THR A 81 2.39 -14.21 13.80
CA THR A 81 3.69 -14.50 13.19
C THR A 81 4.17 -13.32 12.34
N ILE A 82 3.30 -12.76 11.49
CA ILE A 82 3.65 -11.59 10.64
C ILE A 82 3.91 -10.34 11.49
N ASP A 83 3.11 -10.07 12.53
CA ASP A 83 3.35 -8.94 13.44
C ASP A 83 4.74 -9.07 14.09
N ASN A 84 5.13 -10.26 14.54
CA ASN A 84 6.45 -10.53 15.14
C ASN A 84 7.59 -10.35 14.11
N LEU A 85 7.43 -10.88 12.90
CA LEU A 85 8.40 -10.70 11.83
C LEU A 85 8.64 -9.22 11.51
N ILE A 86 7.58 -8.40 11.45
CA ILE A 86 7.70 -6.96 11.25
C ILE A 86 8.43 -6.32 12.44
N ALA A 87 8.06 -6.69 13.66
CA ALA A 87 8.67 -6.13 14.87
C ALA A 87 10.18 -6.42 14.99
N GLU A 88 10.64 -7.56 14.47
CA GLU A 88 12.05 -7.98 14.49
C GLU A 88 12.89 -7.32 13.38
N LEU A 89 12.30 -6.65 12.39
CA LEU A 89 13.05 -6.00 11.31
C LEU A 89 14.04 -4.96 11.88
N PRO A 90 15.32 -4.97 11.46
CA PRO A 90 16.29 -3.96 11.87
C PRO A 90 15.84 -2.53 11.57
N LEU A 91 15.14 -2.32 10.45
CA LEU A 91 14.52 -1.05 10.10
C LEU A 91 13.51 -0.61 11.15
N VAL A 92 12.61 -1.50 11.56
CA VAL A 92 11.56 -1.22 12.56
C VAL A 92 12.18 -0.90 13.91
N GLN A 93 13.20 -1.67 14.32
CA GLN A 93 13.94 -1.40 15.56
C GLN A 93 14.67 -0.05 15.51
N SER A 94 15.14 0.37 14.34
CA SER A 94 15.77 1.70 14.17
C SER A 94 14.73 2.81 14.25
N LEU A 95 13.58 2.67 13.58
CA LEU A 95 12.49 3.64 13.61
C LEU A 95 11.93 3.84 15.03
N ARG A 96 11.81 2.77 15.82
CA ARG A 96 11.37 2.84 17.22
C ARG A 96 12.34 3.57 18.15
N ARG A 97 13.62 3.58 17.80
CA ARG A 97 14.67 4.29 18.58
C ARG A 97 14.84 5.74 18.16
N ASP A 98 14.29 6.12 17.01
CA ASP A 98 14.37 7.49 16.51
C ASP A 98 13.20 8.32 17.04
N PRO A 99 13.44 9.30 17.95
CA PRO A 99 12.38 10.09 18.57
C PRO A 99 11.66 11.02 17.59
N SER A 100 12.18 11.21 16.37
CA SER A 100 11.51 12.00 15.34
C SER A 100 10.34 11.27 14.70
N TYR A 101 10.27 9.94 14.85
CA TYR A 101 9.20 9.12 14.30
C TYR A 101 8.16 8.73 15.35
N THR A 102 6.91 8.82 14.98
CA THR A 102 5.77 8.32 15.77
C THR A 102 5.22 7.06 15.12
N GLU A 103 5.18 5.95 15.87
CA GLU A 103 4.59 4.69 15.43
C GLU A 103 3.07 4.75 15.54
N SER A 104 2.38 4.21 14.54
CA SER A 104 0.93 4.08 14.51
C SER A 104 0.48 2.85 13.74
N ARG A 105 -0.77 2.46 13.92
CA ARG A 105 -1.46 1.45 13.11
C ARG A 105 -2.84 2.01 12.71
N PRO A 106 -2.91 2.85 11.67
CA PRO A 106 -4.11 3.60 11.33
C PRO A 106 -5.36 2.73 11.17
N HIS A 107 -5.25 1.58 10.51
CA HIS A 107 -6.39 0.68 10.33
C HIS A 107 -6.91 0.06 11.64
N ARG A 108 -6.07 -0.08 12.67
CA ARG A 108 -6.53 -0.49 14.03
C ARG A 108 -7.27 0.65 14.75
N ALA A 109 -6.83 1.88 14.54
CA ALA A 109 -7.43 3.07 15.13
C ALA A 109 -8.74 3.52 14.42
N MET A 110 -9.02 2.97 13.24
CA MET A 110 -10.24 3.26 12.49
C MET A 110 -11.49 2.85 13.27
N ASN A 111 -12.54 3.67 13.17
CA ASN A 111 -13.84 3.35 13.76
C ASN A 111 -14.33 1.98 13.25
N PRO A 112 -14.64 1.02 14.15
CA PRO A 112 -15.07 -0.33 13.77
C PRO A 112 -16.27 -0.37 12.83
N THR A 113 -17.17 0.62 12.90
CA THR A 113 -18.37 0.69 12.02
C THR A 113 -18.01 1.00 10.56
N HIS A 114 -16.90 1.71 10.30
CA HIS A 114 -16.47 2.06 8.95
C HIS A 114 -15.46 1.07 8.36
N ARG A 115 -14.79 0.28 9.21
CA ARG A 115 -13.74 -0.65 8.76
C ARG A 115 -14.22 -1.67 7.74
N PRO A 116 -15.38 -2.34 7.86
CA PRO A 116 -15.84 -3.35 6.90
C PRO A 116 -16.03 -2.80 5.49
N SER A 117 -16.43 -1.52 5.35
CA SER A 117 -16.62 -0.86 4.07
C SER A 117 -15.37 -0.13 3.55
N HIS A 118 -14.29 -0.10 4.32
CA HIS A 118 -13.03 0.48 3.89
C HIS A 118 -12.25 -0.48 2.99
N PHE A 119 -11.81 -0.01 1.82
CA PHE A 119 -11.22 -0.89 0.81
C PHE A 119 -9.98 -1.64 1.33
N VAL A 120 -8.99 -0.95 1.89
CA VAL A 120 -7.76 -1.60 2.39
C VAL A 120 -7.99 -2.27 3.74
N ALA A 121 -8.59 -1.58 4.71
CA ALA A 121 -8.76 -2.09 6.07
C ALA A 121 -9.88 -3.14 6.22
N GLY A 122 -10.81 -3.21 5.26
CA GLY A 122 -11.90 -4.18 5.19
C GLY A 122 -11.65 -5.21 4.10
N THR A 123 -11.94 -4.86 2.84
CA THR A 123 -11.97 -5.80 1.71
C THR A 123 -10.62 -6.48 1.47
N LEU A 124 -9.51 -5.75 1.52
CA LEU A 124 -8.16 -6.26 1.27
C LEU A 124 -7.46 -6.78 2.52
N SER A 125 -8.08 -6.73 3.69
CA SER A 125 -7.51 -7.20 4.96
C SER A 125 -7.90 -8.66 5.24
N GLY A 126 -7.00 -9.41 5.86
CA GLY A 126 -7.22 -10.79 6.31
C GLY A 126 -6.12 -11.76 5.92
N ALA A 127 -6.29 -13.02 6.30
CA ALA A 127 -5.38 -14.11 5.97
C ALA A 127 -5.18 -14.20 4.45
N ASN A 128 -3.94 -14.45 4.03
CA ASN A 128 -3.53 -14.50 2.62
C ASN A 128 -3.79 -13.21 1.80
N LYS A 129 -4.15 -12.10 2.44
CA LYS A 129 -4.34 -10.77 1.83
C LYS A 129 -3.34 -9.78 2.42
N ILE A 130 -3.78 -8.57 2.82
CA ILE A 130 -3.00 -7.73 3.74
C ILE A 130 -3.18 -8.38 5.12
N THR A 131 -2.25 -9.26 5.49
CA THR A 131 -2.44 -10.22 6.59
C THR A 131 -2.61 -9.53 7.94
N VAL A 132 -1.89 -8.43 8.15
CA VAL A 132 -2.02 -7.58 9.34
C VAL A 132 -2.21 -6.13 8.94
N PRO A 133 -2.93 -5.33 9.75
CA PRO A 133 -3.00 -3.89 9.51
C PRO A 133 -1.61 -3.28 9.41
N PRO A 134 -1.29 -2.50 8.35
CA PRO A 134 0.03 -1.92 8.14
C PRO A 134 0.55 -1.18 9.38
N PHE A 135 1.82 -1.40 9.70
CA PHE A 135 2.55 -0.53 10.62
C PHE A 135 2.94 0.75 9.87
N MET A 136 2.95 1.87 10.57
CA MET A 136 3.31 3.14 10.01
C MET A 136 4.10 3.98 11.02
N TRP A 137 5.19 4.53 10.56
CA TRP A 137 5.99 5.54 11.27
C TRP A 137 5.94 6.84 10.49
N SER A 138 5.62 7.92 11.18
CA SER A 138 5.55 9.24 10.57
C SER A 138 6.45 10.24 11.30
N ALA A 139 7.16 11.06 10.53
CA ALA A 139 7.94 12.19 11.01
C ALA A 139 7.50 13.46 10.29
N THR A 140 7.11 14.49 11.03
CA THR A 140 6.70 15.77 10.47
C THR A 140 7.84 16.77 10.58
N LEU A 141 8.22 17.35 9.45
CA LEU A 141 9.24 18.35 9.30
C LEU A 141 8.56 19.69 8.91
N ARG A 142 9.22 20.80 9.15
CA ARG A 142 8.78 22.08 8.58
C ARG A 142 9.58 22.36 7.31
N SER A 143 8.88 22.67 6.23
CA SER A 143 9.53 23.09 4.98
C SER A 143 10.33 24.38 5.23
N PRO A 144 11.62 24.42 4.84
CA PRO A 144 12.42 25.64 4.93
C PRO A 144 11.83 26.80 4.15
N ASP A 145 11.25 26.52 2.98
CA ASP A 145 10.78 27.53 2.03
C ASP A 145 9.39 28.08 2.37
N SER A 146 8.47 27.24 2.87
CA SER A 146 7.07 27.61 3.08
C SER A 146 6.66 27.64 4.56
N GLY A 147 7.51 27.10 5.46
CA GLY A 147 7.18 26.90 6.88
C GLY A 147 6.05 25.89 7.14
N ARG A 148 5.47 25.30 6.07
CA ARG A 148 4.36 24.33 6.17
C ARG A 148 4.84 22.96 6.58
N PRO A 149 3.99 22.19 7.28
CA PRO A 149 4.30 20.80 7.63
C PRO A 149 4.50 19.96 6.37
N GLN A 150 5.57 19.20 6.36
CA GLN A 150 5.87 18.14 5.41
C GLN A 150 6.09 16.86 6.20
N THR A 151 5.54 15.76 5.74
CA THR A 151 5.62 14.50 6.46
C THR A 151 6.39 13.48 5.66
N ARG A 152 7.22 12.70 6.35
CA ARG A 152 7.79 11.44 5.89
C ARG A 152 7.06 10.29 6.53
N ILE A 153 6.79 9.26 5.74
CA ILE A 153 6.14 8.03 6.21
C ILE A 153 6.99 6.83 5.81
N VAL A 154 7.10 5.89 6.73
CA VAL A 154 7.54 4.52 6.46
C VAL A 154 6.40 3.60 6.86
N SER A 155 5.88 2.82 5.91
CA SER A 155 4.84 1.83 6.18
C SER A 155 5.37 0.43 5.89
N VAL A 156 5.11 -0.52 6.78
CA VAL A 156 5.52 -1.93 6.63
C VAL A 156 4.28 -2.81 6.70
N PHE A 157 4.12 -3.69 5.71
CA PHE A 157 2.98 -4.59 5.60
C PHE A 157 3.35 -5.89 4.88
N HIS A 158 2.51 -6.91 5.04
CA HIS A 158 2.62 -8.19 4.36
C HIS A 158 1.57 -8.29 3.26
N ILE A 159 1.96 -8.84 2.10
CA ILE A 159 1.05 -9.15 0.99
C ILE A 159 1.01 -10.66 0.81
N GLY A 160 -0.16 -11.25 1.08
CA GLY A 160 -0.40 -12.69 0.93
C GLY A 160 -0.77 -13.10 -0.49
N ALA A 161 -0.94 -14.40 -0.70
CA ALA A 161 -1.09 -15.02 -2.01
C ALA A 161 -2.41 -14.70 -2.74
N GLN A 162 -3.46 -14.28 -2.02
CA GLN A 162 -4.77 -14.00 -2.63
C GLN A 162 -4.84 -12.64 -3.34
N LEU A 163 -3.79 -11.83 -3.30
CA LEU A 163 -3.75 -10.50 -3.92
C LEU A 163 -2.89 -10.48 -5.20
N CYS A 164 -2.83 -11.60 -5.90
CA CYS A 164 -2.15 -11.73 -7.18
C CYS A 164 -3.05 -11.33 -8.34
N GLY A 165 -2.47 -10.70 -9.37
CA GLY A 165 -3.12 -10.46 -10.65
C GLY A 165 -2.81 -11.55 -11.67
N HIS A 166 -1.67 -12.20 -11.51
CA HIS A 166 -1.24 -13.38 -12.26
C HIS A 166 -0.61 -14.36 -11.25
N PRO A 167 -0.71 -15.68 -11.46
CA PRO A 167 -0.11 -16.66 -10.55
C PRO A 167 1.35 -16.32 -10.22
N GLY A 168 1.65 -16.16 -8.93
CA GLY A 168 2.99 -15.81 -8.44
C GLY A 168 3.37 -14.32 -8.47
N PHE A 169 2.50 -13.43 -8.99
CA PHE A 169 2.76 -11.99 -9.05
C PHE A 169 1.63 -11.18 -8.44
N VAL A 170 1.99 -10.31 -7.52
CA VAL A 170 1.05 -9.35 -6.90
C VAL A 170 0.42 -8.45 -7.95
N HIS A 171 -0.87 -8.21 -7.82
CA HIS A 171 -1.60 -7.34 -8.74
C HIS A 171 -1.07 -5.90 -8.69
N GLY A 172 -0.71 -5.31 -9.85
CA GLY A 172 -0.18 -3.95 -9.92
C GLY A 172 -1.13 -2.89 -9.35
N GLY A 173 -2.44 -3.08 -9.55
CA GLY A 173 -3.47 -2.23 -8.95
C GLY A 173 -3.44 -2.24 -7.41
N LEU A 174 -3.08 -3.36 -6.75
CA LEU A 174 -2.88 -3.38 -5.31
C LEU A 174 -1.73 -2.46 -4.89
N LEU A 175 -0.59 -2.51 -5.60
CA LEU A 175 0.55 -1.65 -5.30
C LEU A 175 0.15 -0.17 -5.42
N THR A 176 -0.66 0.17 -6.44
CA THR A 176 -1.21 1.51 -6.62
C THR A 176 -2.10 1.93 -5.45
N VAL A 177 -2.99 1.04 -4.97
CA VAL A 177 -3.84 1.27 -3.80
C VAL A 177 -3.01 1.49 -2.53
N MET A 178 -1.93 0.74 -2.33
CA MET A 178 -1.06 0.91 -1.17
C MET A 178 -0.32 2.26 -1.21
N PHE A 179 0.07 2.74 -2.38
CA PHE A 179 0.60 4.10 -2.53
C PHE A 179 -0.44 5.15 -2.20
N ASP A 180 -1.65 5.03 -2.75
CA ASP A 180 -2.74 5.98 -2.52
C ASP A 180 -3.05 6.12 -1.02
N GLU A 181 -3.21 5.00 -0.33
CA GLU A 181 -3.47 4.94 1.11
C GLU A 181 -2.36 5.59 1.95
N ALA A 182 -1.08 5.27 1.66
CA ALA A 182 0.05 5.83 2.37
C ALA A 182 0.25 7.32 2.05
N PHE A 183 0.07 7.72 0.79
CA PHE A 183 0.22 9.08 0.34
C PHE A 183 -0.83 10.01 0.93
N ALA A 184 -2.10 9.56 1.01
CA ALA A 184 -3.17 10.30 1.69
C ALA A 184 -2.79 10.62 3.14
N ARG A 185 -2.17 9.66 3.84
CA ARG A 185 -1.65 9.85 5.21
C ARG A 185 -0.48 10.81 5.27
N CYS A 186 0.41 10.72 4.27
CA CYS A 186 1.60 11.55 4.20
C CYS A 186 1.24 13.04 4.05
N VAL A 187 0.23 13.36 3.22
CA VAL A 187 -0.18 14.75 2.97
C VAL A 187 -1.19 15.29 4.01
N ALA A 188 -1.80 14.44 4.83
CA ALA A 188 -2.85 14.84 5.77
C ALA A 188 -2.43 16.01 6.67
N THR A 189 -1.20 15.99 7.20
CA THR A 189 -0.67 17.07 8.07
C THR A 189 -0.45 18.39 7.34
N SER A 190 -0.44 18.37 6.01
CA SER A 190 -0.24 19.57 5.18
C SER A 190 -1.53 20.38 4.98
N PHE A 191 -2.67 19.80 5.36
CA PHE A 191 -3.99 20.39 5.19
C PHE A 191 -4.63 20.72 6.55
N PRO A 192 -5.25 21.91 6.71
CA PRO A 192 -5.97 22.26 7.94
C PRO A 192 -7.04 21.26 8.35
N SER A 193 -7.78 20.69 7.38
CA SER A 193 -8.80 19.68 7.63
C SER A 193 -8.24 18.28 7.94
N GLY A 194 -6.94 18.04 7.70
CA GLY A 194 -6.35 16.72 7.75
C GLY A 194 -6.81 15.75 6.63
N LEU A 195 -7.51 16.28 5.60
CA LEU A 195 -8.07 15.48 4.51
C LEU A 195 -7.51 15.92 3.16
N GLY A 196 -7.02 15.00 2.37
CA GLY A 196 -6.61 15.19 0.98
C GLY A 196 -7.31 14.19 0.07
N MET A 197 -7.87 14.66 -1.04
CA MET A 197 -8.39 13.79 -2.10
C MET A 197 -7.35 13.64 -3.20
N THR A 198 -7.15 12.42 -3.66
CA THR A 198 -6.25 12.10 -4.75
C THR A 198 -6.75 12.73 -6.05
N ALA A 199 -5.98 13.66 -6.60
CA ALA A 199 -6.29 14.29 -7.87
C ALA A 199 -5.51 13.69 -9.04
N ASN A 200 -4.30 13.19 -8.77
CA ASN A 200 -3.47 12.47 -9.73
C ASN A 200 -2.55 11.52 -8.99
N LEU A 201 -2.36 10.33 -9.54
CA LEU A 201 -1.41 9.34 -9.06
C LEU A 201 -0.75 8.66 -10.25
N ASN A 202 0.58 8.73 -10.31
CA ASN A 202 1.40 8.05 -11.31
C ASN A 202 2.26 7.02 -10.62
N VAL A 203 2.27 5.80 -11.14
CA VAL A 203 3.06 4.69 -10.62
C VAL A 203 3.95 4.12 -11.70
N ASP A 204 5.24 4.05 -11.44
CA ASP A 204 6.25 3.42 -12.28
C ASP A 204 6.59 2.04 -11.69
N PHE A 205 6.19 0.96 -12.34
CA PHE A 205 6.55 -0.39 -11.94
C PHE A 205 7.95 -0.73 -12.41
N ARG A 206 8.83 -1.07 -11.44
CA ARG A 206 10.27 -1.30 -11.70
C ARG A 206 10.61 -2.78 -11.80
N LYS A 207 9.99 -3.61 -10.96
CA LYS A 207 10.20 -5.05 -10.89
C LYS A 207 8.89 -5.75 -10.54
N PRO A 208 8.71 -7.02 -10.95
CA PRO A 208 7.59 -7.82 -10.47
C PRO A 208 7.58 -7.93 -8.95
N ALA A 209 6.42 -7.70 -8.35
CA ALA A 209 6.20 -7.92 -6.93
C ALA A 209 5.69 -9.35 -6.71
N VAL A 210 6.21 -10.07 -5.72
CA VAL A 210 5.82 -11.45 -5.42
C VAL A 210 5.07 -11.52 -4.08
N PRO A 211 4.07 -12.41 -3.95
CA PRO A 211 3.32 -12.56 -2.71
C PRO A 211 4.16 -13.22 -1.60
N GLU A 212 3.57 -13.32 -0.41
CA GLU A 212 4.17 -13.92 0.78
C GLU A 212 5.48 -13.23 1.20
N ARG A 213 5.48 -11.89 1.13
CA ARG A 213 6.64 -11.06 1.50
C ARG A 213 6.22 -9.84 2.30
N LEU A 214 7.16 -9.32 3.05
CA LEU A 214 7.07 -8.00 3.66
C LEU A 214 7.47 -6.93 2.64
N TYR A 215 6.73 -5.83 2.67
CA TYR A 215 6.95 -4.67 1.84
C TYR A 215 7.17 -3.44 2.72
N VAL A 216 8.08 -2.58 2.29
CA VAL A 216 8.34 -1.28 2.90
C VAL A 216 7.96 -0.19 1.90
N LEU A 217 6.99 0.62 2.23
CA LEU A 217 6.61 1.81 1.49
C LEU A 217 7.17 3.03 2.21
N GLN A 218 7.95 3.83 1.50
CA GLN A 218 8.47 5.11 1.97
C GLN A 218 7.81 6.23 1.16
N ALA A 219 7.37 7.28 1.82
CA ALA A 219 6.75 8.44 1.19
C ALA A 219 7.19 9.72 1.85
N GLU A 220 7.26 10.80 1.06
CA GLU A 220 7.58 12.14 1.54
C GLU A 220 6.73 13.19 0.81
N THR A 221 6.15 14.13 1.58
CA THR A 221 5.55 15.33 1.00
C THR A 221 6.65 16.24 0.47
N VAL A 222 6.68 16.44 -0.84
CA VAL A 222 7.77 17.21 -1.49
C VAL A 222 7.41 18.69 -1.74
N LYS A 223 6.11 19.01 -1.80
CA LYS A 223 5.63 20.38 -2.02
C LYS A 223 4.23 20.57 -1.45
N VAL A 224 3.97 21.75 -0.88
CA VAL A 224 2.63 22.19 -0.45
C VAL A 224 2.37 23.60 -0.96
N GLU A 225 1.24 23.78 -1.64
CA GLU A 225 0.86 25.06 -2.27
C GLU A 225 -0.66 25.27 -2.17
N GLY A 226 -1.09 26.20 -1.34
CA GLY A 226 -2.52 26.41 -1.06
C GLY A 226 -3.19 25.13 -0.54
N ARG A 227 -4.19 24.63 -1.28
CA ARG A 227 -4.91 23.39 -1.02
C ARG A 227 -4.33 22.19 -1.77
N LYS A 228 -3.10 22.27 -2.28
CA LYS A 228 -2.45 21.23 -3.06
C LYS A 228 -1.20 20.73 -2.33
N ALA A 229 -1.00 19.42 -2.30
CA ALA A 229 0.21 18.80 -1.79
C ALA A 229 0.68 17.73 -2.78
N TRP A 230 1.98 17.72 -3.05
CA TRP A 230 2.65 16.72 -3.87
C TRP A 230 3.43 15.79 -2.97
N VAL A 231 3.35 14.51 -3.29
CA VAL A 231 4.02 13.44 -2.54
C VAL A 231 4.70 12.50 -3.52
N GLU A 232 5.85 12.00 -3.12
CA GLU A 232 6.62 11.00 -3.85
C GLU A 232 6.96 9.84 -2.91
N GLY A 233 7.17 8.65 -3.46
CA GLY A 233 7.54 7.50 -2.66
C GLY A 233 7.98 6.30 -3.47
N SER A 234 8.47 5.30 -2.75
CA SER A 234 8.92 4.04 -3.29
C SER A 234 8.40 2.86 -2.49
N LEU A 235 8.21 1.75 -3.16
CA LEU A 235 7.79 0.47 -2.57
C LEU A 235 8.88 -0.57 -2.80
N THR A 236 9.38 -1.12 -1.71
CA THR A 236 10.47 -2.10 -1.69
C THR A 236 9.96 -3.43 -1.16
N SER A 237 10.21 -4.52 -1.89
CA SER A 237 10.02 -5.89 -1.44
C SER A 237 11.23 -6.33 -0.61
N LEU A 238 11.00 -6.90 0.56
CA LEU A 238 12.06 -7.50 1.37
C LEU A 238 12.23 -8.99 1.03
N PRO A 239 13.44 -9.55 1.10
CA PRO A 239 13.63 -11.00 1.01
C PRO A 239 12.92 -11.69 2.19
N ARG A 240 12.54 -12.96 2.01
CA ARG A 240 12.00 -13.78 3.09
C ARG A 240 13.08 -14.02 4.15
N ARG A 241 12.64 -14.30 5.38
CA ARG A 241 13.58 -14.68 6.45
C ARG A 241 14.37 -15.92 6.04
N GLY A 242 15.70 -15.83 6.07
CA GLY A 242 16.61 -16.89 5.66
C GLY A 242 16.84 -17.01 4.14
N GLU A 243 16.25 -16.12 3.35
CA GLU A 243 16.56 -16.01 1.92
C GLU A 243 17.72 -15.01 1.73
N ASP A 244 18.75 -15.45 1.00
CA ASP A 244 19.82 -14.55 0.60
C ASP A 244 19.33 -13.63 -0.52
N GLY A 245 19.41 -12.32 -0.31
CA GLY A 245 18.98 -11.34 -1.29
C GLY A 245 18.97 -9.93 -0.72
N GLU A 246 19.04 -8.96 -1.63
CA GLU A 246 18.90 -7.54 -1.28
C GLU A 246 17.43 -7.10 -1.44
N PRO A 247 16.97 -6.10 -0.65
CA PRO A 247 15.69 -5.46 -0.86
C PRO A 247 15.56 -4.92 -2.28
N VAL A 248 14.41 -5.13 -2.93
CA VAL A 248 14.17 -4.78 -4.34
C VAL A 248 13.10 -3.72 -4.43
N VAL A 249 13.41 -2.57 -5.04
CA VAL A 249 12.41 -1.55 -5.38
C VAL A 249 11.51 -2.12 -6.48
N VAL A 250 10.25 -2.34 -6.17
CA VAL A 250 9.25 -2.91 -7.10
C VAL A 250 8.44 -1.84 -7.81
N ALA A 251 8.23 -0.69 -7.16
CA ALA A 251 7.52 0.44 -7.76
C ALA A 251 7.96 1.77 -7.13
N GLU A 252 7.81 2.84 -7.89
CA GLU A 252 7.92 4.23 -7.43
C GLU A 252 6.67 4.98 -7.84
N ALA A 253 6.27 5.98 -7.05
CA ALA A 253 5.07 6.74 -7.35
C ALA A 253 5.21 8.21 -6.96
N ARG A 254 4.38 9.04 -7.62
CA ARG A 254 4.19 10.45 -7.30
C ARG A 254 2.73 10.80 -7.45
N ALA A 255 2.23 11.68 -6.58
CA ALA A 255 0.84 12.06 -6.61
C ALA A 255 0.63 13.54 -6.27
N LEU A 256 -0.51 14.04 -6.72
CA LEU A 256 -1.09 15.30 -6.31
C LEU A 256 -2.34 15.02 -5.49
N PHE A 257 -2.38 15.57 -4.28
CA PHE A 257 -3.56 15.61 -3.44
C PHE A 257 -4.10 17.03 -3.34
N VAL A 258 -5.43 17.14 -3.21
CA VAL A 258 -6.12 18.44 -3.07
C VAL A 258 -7.04 18.36 -1.86
N GLU A 259 -6.93 19.34 -0.96
CA GLU A 259 -7.88 19.51 0.14
C GLU A 259 -9.25 19.90 -0.44
N PRO A 260 -10.32 19.11 -0.21
CA PRO A 260 -11.64 19.43 -0.74
C PRO A 260 -12.22 20.66 -0.05
N LYS A 261 -13.01 21.46 -0.78
CA LYS A 261 -13.70 22.65 -0.21
C LYS A 261 -14.77 22.28 0.81
N PHE A 262 -15.25 21.03 0.76
CA PHE A 262 -16.29 20.48 1.62
C PHE A 262 -15.72 19.52 2.69
N ALA A 263 -14.43 19.63 3.01
CA ALA A 263 -13.76 18.76 3.98
C ALA A 263 -14.47 18.73 5.35
N ASP A 264 -14.97 19.87 5.80
CA ASP A 264 -15.68 19.99 7.09
C ASP A 264 -16.98 19.19 7.16
N SER A 265 -17.56 18.82 6.01
CA SER A 265 -18.77 18.00 5.93
C SER A 265 -18.46 16.51 5.78
N MET A 266 -17.20 16.12 5.66
CA MET A 266 -16.81 14.71 5.50
C MET A 266 -16.76 14.01 6.85
N VAL A 267 -17.19 12.73 6.83
CA VAL A 267 -17.13 11.88 8.03
C VAL A 267 -15.68 11.51 8.35
N SER A 268 -15.25 11.74 9.58
CA SER A 268 -13.94 11.28 10.05
C SER A 268 -13.90 9.76 10.15
N LEU A 269 -12.93 9.13 9.48
CA LEU A 269 -12.71 7.68 9.55
C LEU A 269 -12.02 7.24 10.84
N TYR A 270 -11.40 8.16 11.55
CA TYR A 270 -10.61 7.87 12.76
C TYR A 270 -11.29 8.45 13.98
N ARG A 271 -11.12 7.75 15.11
CA ARG A 271 -11.56 8.30 16.41
C ARG A 271 -10.70 9.53 16.71
N GLN A 272 -11.36 10.62 17.03
CA GLN A 272 -10.74 11.79 17.64
C GLN A 272 -10.39 11.48 19.09
#